data_77a437a1677d48000a23fa2ed863fddd
#
_entry.id   77a437a1677d48000a23fa2ed863fddd
#
_cell.length_a   1.000
_cell.length_b   1.000
_cell.length_c   1.000
_cell.angle_alpha   90.00
_cell.angle_beta   90.00
_cell.angle_gamma   90.00
#
_symmetry.space_group_name_H-M   'P 1'
#
loop_
_entity.id
_entity.type
_entity.pdbx_description
1 polymer ?
#
loop_
_entity_poly.entity_id
_entity_poly.type
_entity_poly.pdbx_seq_one_letter_code
_entity_poly.pdbx_strand_id
1 'polypeptide(L)'
;IPTDGSSITQVASLEHDTDYDQYNSIVQVDSDTYVLAYSGTDQDGYIKTFTIPTDGSSITQVASQEHDTDNGTYSSIVQVDSDTYVLAYSGSGLDGYIKTFTVSSDGTTITVVDELEHDTDNGQQNSIVQVDSDTYVLAYEGTDSDGYLKTFTAASDGSLPVELTSFELMSTREEGITLQWITESEINNLGFILDRRTPNPDWTQIASYITDRE
;
A
#
# COMPACT_ATOMS: atom_id res chain seq x y z
N ILE A 1 -30.57 -4.50 -3.37
CA ILE A 1 -31.05 -4.12 -4.71
C ILE A 1 -31.66 -5.39 -5.33
N PRO A 2 -32.89 -5.37 -5.84
CA PRO A 2 -33.43 -6.49 -6.61
C PRO A 2 -32.50 -6.87 -7.76
N THR A 3 -32.49 -8.16 -8.14
CA THR A 3 -31.59 -8.65 -9.20
C THR A 3 -31.83 -8.01 -10.58
N ASP A 4 -33.02 -7.41 -10.77
CA ASP A 4 -33.40 -6.68 -11.99
C ASP A 4 -33.03 -5.16 -11.93
N GLY A 5 -32.45 -4.69 -10.82
CA GLY A 5 -32.07 -3.28 -10.62
C GLY A 5 -33.25 -2.31 -10.50
N SER A 6 -34.48 -2.79 -10.31
CA SER A 6 -35.70 -1.99 -10.37
C SER A 6 -35.86 -0.97 -9.23
N SER A 7 -35.11 -1.12 -8.13
CA SER A 7 -35.14 -0.18 -7.02
C SER A 7 -33.83 -0.12 -6.24
N ILE A 8 -33.53 1.03 -5.64
CA ILE A 8 -32.45 1.25 -4.69
C ILE A 8 -33.08 1.78 -3.41
N THR A 9 -32.78 1.13 -2.27
CA THR A 9 -33.28 1.54 -0.95
C THR A 9 -32.10 1.74 -0.02
N GLN A 10 -32.04 2.88 0.66
CA GLN A 10 -31.11 3.11 1.75
C GLN A 10 -31.56 2.29 2.96
N VAL A 11 -30.63 1.52 3.57
CA VAL A 11 -30.91 0.65 4.72
C VAL A 11 -30.41 1.28 6.01
N ALA A 12 -29.17 1.77 6.02
CA ALA A 12 -28.55 2.46 7.17
C ALA A 12 -27.76 3.68 6.71
N SER A 13 -27.40 4.55 7.65
CA SER A 13 -26.44 5.63 7.44
C SER A 13 -25.67 5.91 8.73
N LEU A 14 -24.41 6.33 8.57
CA LEU A 14 -23.52 6.79 9.64
C LEU A 14 -22.77 8.02 9.13
N GLU A 15 -22.75 9.08 9.93
CA GLU A 15 -21.81 10.19 9.76
C GLU A 15 -20.50 9.77 10.43
N HIS A 16 -19.47 9.43 9.63
CA HIS A 16 -18.21 8.90 10.15
C HIS A 16 -17.19 9.99 10.49
N ASP A 17 -17.42 11.21 9.99
CA ASP A 17 -16.65 12.40 10.33
C ASP A 17 -17.57 13.61 10.37
N THR A 18 -17.42 14.51 11.36
CA THR A 18 -18.30 15.67 11.57
C THR A 18 -17.67 16.99 11.12
N ASP A 19 -16.35 17.00 10.82
CA ASP A 19 -15.63 18.23 10.54
C ASP A 19 -15.32 18.38 9.04
N TYR A 20 -14.56 17.45 8.48
CA TYR A 20 -14.12 17.48 7.08
C TYR A 20 -13.97 16.07 6.54
N ASP A 21 -14.45 15.85 5.32
CA ASP A 21 -14.41 14.55 4.67
C ASP A 21 -14.37 14.70 3.15
N GLN A 22 -13.25 14.23 2.56
CA GLN A 22 -13.06 14.20 1.11
C GLN A 22 -12.26 12.96 0.67
N TYR A 23 -12.30 12.70 -0.62
CA TYR A 23 -11.47 11.67 -1.28
C TYR A 23 -11.62 10.26 -0.69
N ASN A 24 -12.87 9.88 -0.41
CA ASN A 24 -13.23 8.58 0.16
C ASN A 24 -12.90 7.42 -0.77
N SER A 25 -12.23 6.41 -0.24
CA SER A 25 -12.01 5.11 -0.90
C SER A 25 -12.24 3.98 0.10
N ILE A 26 -13.16 3.08 -0.21
CA ILE A 26 -13.58 1.99 0.70
C ILE A 26 -13.35 0.63 0.06
N VAL A 27 -12.90 -0.33 0.86
CA VAL A 27 -12.71 -1.73 0.46
C VAL A 27 -13.31 -2.67 1.52
N GLN A 28 -13.85 -3.79 1.08
CA GLN A 28 -14.33 -4.86 1.95
C GLN A 28 -13.16 -5.76 2.35
N VAL A 29 -13.06 -6.07 3.65
CA VAL A 29 -12.06 -6.96 4.25
C VAL A 29 -12.54 -8.42 4.20
N ASP A 30 -13.69 -8.65 4.77
CA ASP A 30 -14.36 -9.96 4.88
C ASP A 30 -15.88 -9.81 4.78
N SER A 31 -16.64 -10.73 5.38
CA SER A 31 -18.11 -10.75 5.26
C SER A 31 -18.80 -9.51 5.81
N ASP A 32 -18.22 -8.86 6.82
CA ASP A 32 -18.84 -7.75 7.57
C ASP A 32 -17.86 -6.63 7.98
N THR A 33 -16.55 -6.76 7.70
CA THR A 33 -15.53 -5.76 7.99
C THR A 33 -15.17 -4.95 6.74
N TYR A 34 -15.02 -3.63 6.90
CA TYR A 34 -14.70 -2.68 5.83
C TYR A 34 -13.62 -1.71 6.29
N VAL A 35 -12.76 -1.29 5.35
CA VAL A 35 -11.73 -0.27 5.56
C VAL A 35 -12.03 0.92 4.65
N LEU A 36 -12.03 2.12 5.22
CA LEU A 36 -12.19 3.40 4.54
C LEU A 36 -10.91 4.22 4.70
N ALA A 37 -10.34 4.68 3.60
CA ALA A 37 -9.33 5.73 3.55
C ALA A 37 -9.97 7.04 3.07
N TYR A 38 -9.65 8.15 3.72
CA TYR A 38 -10.20 9.47 3.37
C TYR A 38 -9.32 10.60 3.89
N SER A 39 -9.58 11.81 3.42
CA SER A 39 -9.00 13.05 3.94
C SER A 39 -9.94 13.68 4.96
N GLY A 40 -9.48 13.83 6.20
CA GLY A 40 -10.23 14.44 7.30
C GLY A 40 -9.84 15.88 7.57
N THR A 41 -9.99 16.33 8.83
CA THR A 41 -9.67 17.66 9.30
C THR A 41 -8.25 18.08 8.89
N ASP A 42 -8.07 19.32 8.50
CA ASP A 42 -6.80 19.92 8.03
C ASP A 42 -6.20 19.24 6.78
N GLN A 43 -6.97 18.37 6.10
CA GLN A 43 -6.58 17.52 4.98
C GLN A 43 -5.71 16.33 5.39
N ASP A 44 -5.61 16.02 6.68
CA ASP A 44 -4.87 14.87 7.18
C ASP A 44 -5.46 13.56 6.66
N GLY A 45 -4.59 12.55 6.51
CA GLY A 45 -4.98 11.24 6.01
C GLY A 45 -5.45 10.31 7.11
N TYR A 46 -6.66 9.76 6.97
CA TYR A 46 -7.25 8.81 7.93
C TYR A 46 -7.58 7.46 7.29
N ILE A 47 -7.43 6.41 8.11
CA ILE A 47 -7.96 5.08 7.85
C ILE A 47 -8.92 4.74 8.98
N LYS A 48 -10.15 4.34 8.64
CA LYS A 48 -11.16 3.86 9.60
C LYS A 48 -11.65 2.47 9.22
N THR A 49 -11.97 1.67 10.23
CA THR A 49 -12.58 0.36 10.06
C THR A 49 -14.03 0.38 10.54
N PHE A 50 -14.87 -0.40 9.87
CA PHE A 50 -16.29 -0.50 10.18
C PHE A 50 -16.75 -1.95 10.16
N THR A 51 -17.71 -2.28 11.03
CA THR A 51 -18.51 -3.49 10.90
C THR A 51 -19.86 -3.15 10.30
N ILE A 52 -20.21 -3.84 9.20
CA ILE A 52 -21.49 -3.71 8.48
C ILE A 52 -22.00 -5.13 8.21
N PRO A 53 -23.06 -5.60 8.89
CA PRO A 53 -23.60 -6.93 8.66
C PRO A 53 -24.08 -7.08 7.21
N THR A 54 -24.16 -8.32 6.74
CA THR A 54 -24.48 -8.64 5.33
C THR A 54 -25.84 -8.13 4.86
N ASP A 55 -26.79 -7.85 5.78
CA ASP A 55 -28.08 -7.23 5.48
C ASP A 55 -28.03 -5.69 5.43
N GLY A 56 -26.86 -5.09 5.78
CA GLY A 56 -26.64 -3.64 5.80
C GLY A 56 -27.44 -2.90 6.88
N SER A 57 -27.99 -3.61 7.88
CA SER A 57 -28.95 -3.02 8.85
C SER A 57 -28.31 -2.02 9.81
N SER A 58 -26.98 -2.04 9.97
CA SER A 58 -26.23 -1.10 10.81
C SER A 58 -24.84 -0.84 10.24
N ILE A 59 -24.23 0.28 10.65
CA ILE A 59 -22.84 0.63 10.37
C ILE A 59 -22.22 1.02 11.71
N THR A 60 -21.15 0.34 12.12
CA THR A 60 -20.48 0.60 13.39
C THR A 60 -19.00 0.84 13.13
N GLN A 61 -18.47 2.02 13.53
CA GLN A 61 -17.03 2.30 13.48
C GLN A 61 -16.32 1.48 14.57
N VAL A 62 -15.21 0.82 14.21
CA VAL A 62 -14.43 -0.07 15.08
C VAL A 62 -13.13 0.61 15.49
N ALA A 63 -12.32 1.09 14.53
CA ALA A 63 -11.05 1.75 14.77
C ALA A 63 -10.88 2.98 13.87
N SER A 64 -9.91 3.82 14.24
CA SER A 64 -9.48 4.99 13.46
C SER A 64 -7.98 5.18 13.65
N GLN A 65 -7.26 5.38 12.56
CA GLN A 65 -5.82 5.65 12.51
C GLN A 65 -5.59 6.85 11.60
N GLU A 66 -4.88 7.84 12.09
CA GLU A 66 -4.30 8.90 11.28
C GLU A 66 -3.00 8.36 10.68
N HIS A 67 -2.92 8.28 9.36
CA HIS A 67 -1.76 7.73 8.66
C HIS A 67 -0.84 8.82 8.10
N ASP A 68 -1.36 10.05 7.97
CA ASP A 68 -0.59 11.20 7.53
C ASP A 68 -1.14 12.47 8.20
N THR A 69 -0.25 13.26 8.84
CA THR A 69 -0.58 14.45 9.62
C THR A 69 -0.41 15.77 8.86
N ASP A 70 0.09 15.70 7.62
CA ASP A 70 0.31 16.88 6.79
C ASP A 70 -0.68 16.98 5.64
N ASN A 71 -0.86 15.87 4.90
CA ASN A 71 -1.80 15.80 3.78
C ASN A 71 -2.08 14.33 3.41
N GLY A 72 -3.33 13.94 3.28
CA GLY A 72 -3.76 12.60 2.89
C GLY A 72 -4.91 12.65 1.91
N THR A 73 -4.71 13.33 0.76
CA THR A 73 -5.77 13.58 -0.22
C THR A 73 -5.72 12.59 -1.39
N TYR A 74 -6.78 12.55 -2.19
CA TYR A 74 -6.90 11.70 -3.39
C TYR A 74 -6.65 10.21 -3.11
N SER A 75 -7.14 9.72 -1.99
CA SER A 75 -6.98 8.34 -1.52
C SER A 75 -7.59 7.31 -2.48
N SER A 76 -6.84 6.24 -2.74
CA SER A 76 -7.31 5.04 -3.45
C SER A 76 -6.72 3.79 -2.79
N ILE A 77 -7.58 2.92 -2.25
CA ILE A 77 -7.20 1.74 -1.46
C ILE A 77 -7.55 0.45 -2.18
N VAL A 78 -6.69 -0.57 -2.06
CA VAL A 78 -6.93 -1.92 -2.56
C VAL A 78 -6.45 -2.96 -1.54
N GLN A 79 -7.14 -4.10 -1.47
CA GLN A 79 -6.73 -5.22 -0.65
C GLN A 79 -5.64 -6.04 -1.37
N VAL A 80 -4.60 -6.46 -0.61
CA VAL A 80 -3.51 -7.35 -1.06
C VAL A 80 -3.89 -8.81 -0.81
N ASP A 81 -4.18 -9.10 0.44
CA ASP A 81 -4.59 -10.42 0.94
C ASP A 81 -5.59 -10.28 2.10
N SER A 82 -5.67 -11.27 3.00
CA SER A 82 -6.71 -11.32 4.05
C SER A 82 -6.65 -10.16 5.04
N ASP A 83 -5.47 -9.56 5.27
CA ASP A 83 -5.24 -8.54 6.28
C ASP A 83 -4.36 -7.37 5.84
N THR A 84 -3.80 -7.42 4.63
CA THR A 84 -2.88 -6.42 4.07
C THR A 84 -3.55 -5.56 2.99
N TYR A 85 -3.23 -4.26 2.97
CA TYR A 85 -3.81 -3.25 2.08
C TYR A 85 -2.73 -2.32 1.54
N VAL A 86 -2.96 -1.85 0.31
CA VAL A 86 -2.16 -0.79 -0.34
C VAL A 86 -3.04 0.45 -0.51
N LEU A 87 -2.55 1.60 -0.07
CA LEU A 87 -3.16 2.91 -0.21
C LEU A 87 -2.25 3.79 -1.08
N ALA A 88 -2.77 4.31 -2.18
CA ALA A 88 -2.16 5.40 -2.92
C ALA A 88 -2.84 6.71 -2.53
N TYR A 89 -2.05 7.76 -2.28
CA TYR A 89 -2.58 9.07 -1.87
C TYR A 89 -1.60 10.21 -2.22
N SER A 90 -2.07 11.46 -2.14
CA SER A 90 -1.21 12.63 -2.19
C SER A 90 -0.89 13.09 -0.78
N GLY A 91 0.41 13.15 -0.47
CA GLY A 91 0.94 13.63 0.80
C GLY A 91 1.33 15.10 0.78
N SER A 92 2.26 15.48 1.65
CA SER A 92 2.78 16.84 1.75
C SER A 92 3.32 17.34 0.40
N GLY A 93 3.06 18.59 0.06
CA GLY A 93 3.47 19.17 -1.22
C GLY A 93 2.64 18.73 -2.43
N LEU A 94 1.66 17.85 -2.28
CA LEU A 94 0.93 17.11 -3.30
C LEU A 94 1.74 15.96 -3.93
N ASP A 95 2.86 15.58 -3.30
CA ASP A 95 3.70 14.48 -3.74
C ASP A 95 2.93 13.15 -3.68
N GLY A 96 3.30 12.21 -4.53
CA GLY A 96 2.62 10.92 -4.61
C GLY A 96 3.21 9.86 -3.68
N TYR A 97 2.37 9.26 -2.84
CA TYR A 97 2.77 8.21 -1.89
C TYR A 97 1.99 6.92 -2.10
N ILE A 98 2.67 5.81 -1.81
CA ILE A 98 2.06 4.50 -1.59
C ILE A 98 2.40 4.07 -0.18
N LYS A 99 1.39 3.64 0.57
CA LYS A 99 1.53 3.13 1.93
C LYS A 99 0.87 1.76 2.04
N THR A 100 1.53 0.85 2.74
CA THR A 100 0.97 -0.45 3.08
C THR A 100 0.60 -0.49 4.54
N PHE A 101 -0.47 -1.21 4.87
CA PHE A 101 -0.89 -1.42 6.25
C PHE A 101 -1.64 -2.73 6.41
N THR A 102 -1.65 -3.23 7.63
CA THR A 102 -2.44 -4.40 8.02
C THR A 102 -3.61 -4.00 8.90
N VAL A 103 -4.70 -4.76 8.78
CA VAL A 103 -5.90 -4.64 9.62
C VAL A 103 -6.21 -6.00 10.21
N SER A 104 -6.32 -6.08 11.56
CA SER A 104 -6.73 -7.33 12.21
C SER A 104 -8.11 -7.80 11.73
N SER A 105 -8.36 -9.10 11.75
CA SER A 105 -9.62 -9.69 11.26
C SER A 105 -10.88 -9.17 11.95
N ASP A 106 -10.77 -8.64 13.18
CA ASP A 106 -11.86 -8.00 13.91
C ASP A 106 -11.95 -6.47 13.67
N GLY A 107 -11.08 -5.93 12.81
CA GLY A 107 -11.01 -4.51 12.50
C GLY A 107 -10.48 -3.60 13.61
N THR A 108 -10.06 -4.15 14.76
CA THR A 108 -9.71 -3.34 15.93
C THR A 108 -8.32 -2.72 15.88
N THR A 109 -7.41 -3.31 15.11
CA THR A 109 -6.01 -2.87 15.01
C THR A 109 -5.67 -2.55 13.56
N ILE A 110 -5.14 -1.34 13.34
CA ILE A 110 -4.59 -0.88 12.07
C ILE A 110 -3.10 -0.62 12.31
N THR A 111 -2.22 -1.20 11.49
CA THR A 111 -0.76 -1.02 11.60
C THR A 111 -0.19 -0.62 10.27
N VAL A 112 0.47 0.55 10.19
CA VAL A 112 1.25 0.95 9.02
C VAL A 112 2.48 0.06 8.94
N VAL A 113 2.75 -0.50 7.77
CA VAL A 113 3.88 -1.43 7.53
C VAL A 113 5.00 -0.73 6.82
N ASP A 114 4.71 -0.08 5.67
CA ASP A 114 5.73 0.54 4.83
C ASP A 114 5.17 1.72 4.04
N GLU A 115 6.06 2.59 3.53
CA GLU A 115 5.70 3.76 2.74
C GLU A 115 6.75 4.00 1.64
N LEU A 116 6.30 4.36 0.46
CA LEU A 116 7.10 4.75 -0.69
C LEU A 116 6.58 6.06 -1.28
N GLU A 117 7.44 7.06 -1.38
CA GLU A 117 7.20 8.24 -2.22
C GLU A 117 7.49 7.87 -3.67
N HIS A 118 6.44 7.80 -4.49
CA HIS A 118 6.57 7.39 -5.88
C HIS A 118 6.67 8.57 -6.86
N ASP A 119 6.32 9.78 -6.40
CA ASP A 119 6.43 11.01 -7.19
C ASP A 119 6.68 12.20 -6.27
N THR A 120 7.78 12.93 -6.51
CA THR A 120 8.26 14.06 -5.68
C THR A 120 7.74 15.42 -6.13
N ASP A 121 6.93 15.46 -7.19
CA ASP A 121 6.42 16.71 -7.76
C ASP A 121 4.89 16.81 -7.69
N ASN A 122 4.17 15.74 -8.09
CA ASN A 122 2.71 15.73 -8.09
C ASN A 122 2.17 14.29 -8.19
N GLY A 123 1.27 13.89 -7.29
CA GLY A 123 0.66 12.56 -7.26
C GLY A 123 -0.83 12.62 -6.91
N GLN A 124 -1.64 13.24 -7.76
CA GLN A 124 -3.05 13.48 -7.50
C GLN A 124 -3.97 12.52 -8.28
N GLN A 125 -5.27 12.52 -7.97
CA GLN A 125 -6.30 11.74 -8.67
C GLN A 125 -5.97 10.25 -8.75
N ASN A 126 -5.46 9.69 -7.66
CA ASN A 126 -4.98 8.33 -7.58
C ASN A 126 -6.09 7.30 -7.85
N SER A 127 -5.75 6.26 -8.62
CA SER A 127 -6.58 5.07 -8.82
C SER A 127 -5.68 3.85 -8.92
N ILE A 128 -5.70 2.99 -7.91
CA ILE A 128 -4.89 1.78 -7.84
C ILE A 128 -5.74 0.53 -8.02
N VAL A 129 -5.21 -0.45 -8.75
CA VAL A 129 -5.84 -1.76 -8.94
C VAL A 129 -4.81 -2.87 -8.83
N GLN A 130 -5.23 -4.02 -8.33
CA GLN A 130 -4.42 -5.24 -8.31
C GLN A 130 -4.41 -5.90 -9.70
N VAL A 131 -3.23 -6.35 -10.16
CA VAL A 131 -3.03 -7.09 -11.41
C VAL A 131 -2.95 -8.59 -11.13
N ASP A 132 -2.16 -8.98 -10.14
CA ASP A 132 -2.02 -10.34 -9.63
C ASP A 132 -1.75 -10.33 -8.12
N SER A 133 -1.26 -11.44 -7.55
CA SER A 133 -1.11 -11.61 -6.10
C SER A 133 -0.22 -10.57 -5.42
N ASP A 134 0.75 -10.00 -6.13
CA ASP A 134 1.75 -9.08 -5.57
C ASP A 134 1.98 -7.83 -6.43
N THR A 135 1.33 -7.72 -7.58
CA THR A 135 1.54 -6.63 -8.54
C THR A 135 0.32 -5.71 -8.63
N TYR A 136 0.57 -4.41 -8.63
CA TYR A 136 -0.42 -3.33 -8.66
C TYR A 136 -0.10 -2.33 -9.77
N VAL A 137 -1.14 -1.73 -10.33
CA VAL A 137 -1.06 -0.61 -11.26
C VAL A 137 -1.74 0.60 -10.64
N LEU A 138 -1.02 1.70 -10.59
CA LEU A 138 -1.49 3.02 -10.20
C LEU A 138 -1.63 3.92 -11.43
N ALA A 139 -2.80 4.50 -11.63
CA ALA A 139 -3.02 5.65 -12.50
C ALA A 139 -3.12 6.91 -11.64
N TYR A 140 -2.47 7.99 -12.05
CA TYR A 140 -2.50 9.26 -11.31
C TYR A 140 -2.24 10.45 -12.22
N GLU A 141 -2.55 11.65 -11.73
CA GLU A 141 -2.18 12.93 -12.33
C GLU A 141 -0.84 13.37 -11.72
N GLY A 142 0.18 13.49 -12.57
CA GLY A 142 1.52 13.95 -12.20
C GLY A 142 1.79 15.38 -12.65
N THR A 143 3.08 15.72 -12.81
CA THR A 143 3.55 17.05 -13.22
C THR A 143 2.87 17.54 -14.50
N ASP A 144 2.59 18.84 -14.58
CA ASP A 144 1.91 19.52 -15.70
C ASP A 144 0.47 19.01 -15.96
N SER A 145 -0.15 18.32 -15.00
CA SER A 145 -1.44 17.64 -15.12
C SER A 145 -1.44 16.52 -16.17
N ASP A 146 -0.29 15.91 -16.41
CA ASP A 146 -0.16 14.76 -17.28
C ASP A 146 -0.61 13.47 -16.57
N GLY A 147 -1.18 12.54 -17.33
CA GLY A 147 -1.58 11.23 -16.83
C GLY A 147 -0.42 10.22 -16.84
N TYR A 148 -0.17 9.58 -15.71
CA TYR A 148 0.87 8.57 -15.53
C TYR A 148 0.29 7.21 -15.14
N LEU A 149 1.02 6.15 -15.51
CA LEU A 149 0.81 4.80 -15.02
C LEU A 149 2.13 4.30 -14.43
N LYS A 150 2.08 3.78 -13.20
CA LYS A 150 3.21 3.10 -12.54
C LYS A 150 2.78 1.71 -12.07
N THR A 151 3.71 0.78 -12.05
CA THR A 151 3.50 -0.56 -11.48
C THR A 151 4.32 -0.71 -10.22
N PHE A 152 3.76 -1.39 -9.23
CA PHE A 152 4.39 -1.66 -7.93
C PHE A 152 4.22 -3.13 -7.58
N THR A 153 5.13 -3.64 -6.78
CA THR A 153 4.92 -4.92 -6.10
C THR A 153 4.86 -4.67 -4.59
N ALA A 154 3.98 -5.39 -3.91
CA ALA A 154 3.91 -5.43 -2.45
C ALA A 154 3.85 -6.90 -2.02
N ALA A 155 4.74 -7.30 -1.12
CA ALA A 155 4.72 -8.66 -0.58
C ALA A 155 3.48 -8.89 0.29
N SER A 156 3.10 -10.16 0.50
CA SER A 156 1.96 -10.53 1.33
C SER A 156 2.09 -10.14 2.82
N ASP A 157 3.31 -9.79 3.27
CA ASP A 157 3.55 -9.20 4.59
C ASP A 157 3.43 -7.67 4.61
N GLY A 158 3.03 -7.07 3.50
CA GLY A 158 2.88 -5.63 3.30
C GLY A 158 4.20 -4.88 3.06
N SER A 159 5.34 -5.56 3.01
CA SER A 159 6.60 -4.90 2.71
C SER A 159 6.66 -4.45 1.24
N LEU A 160 7.15 -3.25 1.02
CA LEU A 160 7.47 -2.78 -0.33
C LEU A 160 8.86 -3.29 -0.71
N PRO A 161 9.08 -3.67 -1.97
CA PRO A 161 10.37 -4.20 -2.39
C PRO A 161 11.47 -3.16 -2.24
N VAL A 162 12.64 -3.62 -1.82
CA VAL A 162 13.85 -2.78 -1.75
C VAL A 162 14.24 -2.36 -3.16
N GLU A 163 14.31 -1.06 -3.43
CA GLU A 163 14.77 -0.56 -4.72
C GLU A 163 16.31 -0.62 -4.79
N LEU A 164 16.79 -1.41 -5.75
CA LEU A 164 18.22 -1.59 -6.00
C LEU A 164 18.70 -0.51 -6.98
N THR A 165 19.38 0.52 -6.48
CA THR A 165 19.91 1.61 -7.33
C THR A 165 21.18 1.23 -8.07
N SER A 166 21.99 0.32 -7.51
CA SER A 166 23.12 -0.26 -8.23
C SER A 166 23.44 -1.67 -7.77
N PHE A 167 23.92 -2.47 -8.72
CA PHE A 167 24.52 -3.78 -8.48
C PHE A 167 25.75 -3.92 -9.35
N GLU A 168 26.93 -3.90 -8.74
CA GLU A 168 28.20 -3.82 -9.47
C GLU A 168 29.20 -4.91 -9.07
N LEU A 169 29.95 -5.35 -10.06
CA LEU A 169 31.13 -6.19 -9.87
C LEU A 169 32.36 -5.29 -9.64
N MET A 170 32.80 -5.18 -8.38
CA MET A 170 33.89 -4.30 -8.00
C MET A 170 35.29 -4.83 -8.33
N SER A 171 35.51 -6.15 -8.25
CA SER A 171 36.79 -6.76 -8.63
C SER A 171 36.68 -8.24 -8.91
N THR A 172 37.52 -8.70 -9.85
CA THR A 172 37.82 -10.12 -10.05
C THR A 172 39.32 -10.31 -9.80
N ARG A 173 39.69 -10.95 -8.70
CA ARG A 173 41.05 -11.34 -8.43
C ARG A 173 41.09 -12.85 -8.14
N GLU A 174 42.30 -13.42 -8.12
CA GLU A 174 42.49 -14.84 -7.84
C GLU A 174 41.91 -15.30 -6.49
N GLU A 175 41.59 -14.36 -5.59
CA GLU A 175 41.07 -14.63 -4.24
C GLU A 175 39.52 -14.49 -4.12
N GLY A 176 38.81 -14.09 -5.19
CA GLY A 176 37.34 -14.00 -5.17
C GLY A 176 36.76 -12.90 -6.00
N ILE A 177 35.42 -12.86 -5.99
CA ILE A 177 34.58 -11.85 -6.64
C ILE A 177 34.00 -10.97 -5.54
N THR A 178 34.18 -9.65 -5.66
CA THR A 178 33.51 -8.67 -4.79
C THR A 178 32.33 -8.05 -5.54
N LEU A 179 31.14 -8.23 -5.01
CA LEU A 179 29.92 -7.58 -5.47
C LEU A 179 29.58 -6.45 -4.51
N GLN A 180 29.15 -5.33 -5.06
CA GLN A 180 28.61 -4.21 -4.30
C GLN A 180 27.23 -3.87 -4.85
N TRP A 181 26.30 -3.59 -3.96
CA TRP A 181 24.99 -3.03 -4.31
C TRP A 181 24.66 -1.87 -3.38
N ILE A 182 23.82 -0.98 -3.89
CA ILE A 182 23.29 0.16 -3.15
C ILE A 182 21.78 0.09 -3.27
N THR A 183 21.10 0.20 -2.14
CA THR A 183 19.64 0.27 -2.04
C THR A 183 19.23 1.69 -1.70
N GLU A 184 18.11 2.16 -2.23
CA GLU A 184 17.55 3.47 -1.92
C GLU A 184 16.71 3.42 -0.64
N SER A 185 16.10 2.27 -0.38
CA SER A 185 15.30 2.01 0.82
C SER A 185 15.56 0.59 1.34
N GLU A 186 15.67 0.42 2.65
CA GLU A 186 15.80 -0.87 3.34
C GLU A 186 14.80 -1.02 4.49
N ILE A 187 13.68 -0.32 4.43
CA ILE A 187 12.63 -0.39 5.46
C ILE A 187 12.04 -1.80 5.45
N ASN A 188 12.04 -2.45 6.62
CA ASN A 188 11.57 -3.83 6.82
C ASN A 188 12.34 -4.92 6.04
N ASN A 189 13.47 -4.62 5.45
CA ASN A 189 14.33 -5.62 4.81
C ASN A 189 14.99 -6.52 5.87
N LEU A 190 14.69 -7.83 5.84
CA LEU A 190 15.33 -8.82 6.71
C LEU A 190 16.74 -9.20 6.26
N GLY A 191 17.14 -8.82 5.05
CA GLY A 191 18.45 -9.10 4.48
C GLY A 191 18.40 -9.45 3.01
N PHE A 192 19.53 -9.92 2.49
CA PHE A 192 19.70 -10.26 1.10
C PHE A 192 20.15 -11.71 0.95
N ILE A 193 19.66 -12.38 -0.08
CA ILE A 193 20.11 -13.71 -0.51
C ILE A 193 20.80 -13.54 -1.87
N LEU A 194 22.00 -14.05 -2.00
CA LEU A 194 22.73 -14.07 -3.24
C LEU A 194 22.74 -15.47 -3.83
N ASP A 195 22.11 -15.63 -4.97
CA ASP A 195 22.07 -16.87 -5.73
C ASP A 195 22.95 -16.80 -6.98
N ARG A 196 23.58 -17.91 -7.31
CA ARG A 196 24.36 -18.08 -8.54
C ARG A 196 23.68 -19.08 -9.45
N ARG A 197 23.51 -18.72 -10.72
CA ARG A 197 23.13 -19.65 -11.79
C ARG A 197 24.37 -20.09 -12.58
N THR A 198 24.55 -21.40 -12.69
CA THR A 198 25.50 -22.02 -13.61
C THR A 198 24.80 -22.39 -14.92
N PRO A 199 25.50 -22.83 -15.99
CA PRO A 199 24.86 -23.34 -17.20
C PRO A 199 23.87 -24.50 -16.98
N ASN A 200 23.89 -25.14 -15.83
CA ASN A 200 22.85 -26.07 -15.37
C ASN A 200 21.69 -25.24 -14.80
N PRO A 201 20.40 -25.56 -15.07
CA PRO A 201 19.26 -24.64 -14.85
C PRO A 201 18.97 -24.28 -13.40
N ASP A 202 19.61 -24.87 -12.41
CA ASP A 202 19.31 -24.67 -11.02
C ASP A 202 20.07 -23.47 -10.41
N TRP A 203 19.33 -22.64 -9.67
CA TRP A 203 19.88 -21.59 -8.83
C TRP A 203 20.47 -22.20 -7.56
N THR A 204 21.62 -21.72 -7.14
CA THR A 204 22.29 -22.15 -5.91
C THR A 204 22.59 -20.92 -5.06
N GLN A 205 22.05 -20.89 -3.86
CA GLN A 205 22.38 -19.86 -2.88
C GLN A 205 23.88 -19.96 -2.51
N ILE A 206 24.59 -18.85 -2.67
CA ILE A 206 26.03 -18.76 -2.38
C ILE A 206 26.35 -17.89 -1.18
N ALA A 207 25.45 -16.98 -0.80
CA ALA A 207 25.55 -16.15 0.38
C ALA A 207 24.18 -15.68 0.86
N SER A 208 24.08 -15.37 2.15
CA SER A 208 22.96 -14.64 2.73
C SER A 208 23.50 -13.62 3.73
N TYR A 209 22.91 -12.47 3.75
CA TYR A 209 23.15 -11.42 4.73
C TYR A 209 21.81 -11.08 5.39
N ILE A 210 21.73 -11.28 6.68
CA ILE A 210 20.54 -10.96 7.48
C ILE A 210 20.90 -9.74 8.32
N THR A 211 20.08 -8.68 8.22
CA THR A 211 20.22 -7.51 9.08
C THR A 211 19.66 -7.86 10.46
N ASP A 212 20.54 -7.88 11.48
CA ASP A 212 20.08 -7.96 12.86
C ASP A 212 19.33 -6.64 13.19
N ARG A 213 18.05 -6.76 13.49
CA ARG A 213 17.30 -5.63 14.07
C ARG A 213 17.71 -5.52 15.54
N GLU A 214 18.39 -4.44 15.92
CA GLU A 214 18.51 -4.02 17.31
C GLU A 214 17.20 -3.38 17.79
#